data_6d8cd06dc316b37db464e364c0130f93
#
_entry.id   6d8cd06dc316b37db464e364c0130f93
#
_cell.length_a   1.000
_cell.length_b   1.000
_cell.length_c   1.000
_cell.angle_alpha   90.00
_cell.angle_beta   90.00
_cell.angle_gamma   90.00
#
_symmetry.space_group_name_H-M   'P 1'
#
loop_
_entity.id
_entity.type
_entity.pdbx_description
1 polymer ?
#
loop_
_entity_poly.entity_id
_entity_poly.type
_entity_poly.pdbx_seq_one_letter_code
_entity_poly.pdbx_strand_id
1 'polypeptide(L)'
;MKYRNGRLAEEIRKIVSEMLIHELKDPRIGGMVSVSAVDVTRDLSYATIYLSVLGANITDEASPERKEEVLAAFESAKGLIRHTISREIQLRRAPELIFKIDETMEYARHMDAVLDSLK
;
A
#
# COMPACT_ATOMS: atom_id res chain seq x y z
N MET A 1 -20.43 14.07 -9.99
CA MET A 1 -20.24 12.66 -10.33
C MET A 1 -19.81 11.91 -9.08
N LYS A 2 -20.52 10.86 -8.75
CA LYS A 2 -20.14 10.06 -7.59
C LYS A 2 -19.11 9.02 -8.00
N TYR A 3 -17.97 9.00 -7.33
CA TYR A 3 -17.01 7.93 -7.52
C TYR A 3 -17.56 6.65 -6.92
N ARG A 4 -17.47 5.57 -7.66
CA ARG A 4 -17.65 4.25 -7.08
C ARG A 4 -16.39 3.92 -6.30
N ASN A 5 -16.55 3.17 -5.22
CA ASN A 5 -15.40 2.85 -4.36
C ASN A 5 -14.24 2.21 -5.12
N GLY A 6 -14.51 1.36 -6.13
CA GLY A 6 -13.46 0.75 -6.94
C GLY A 6 -12.69 1.75 -7.79
N ARG A 7 -13.38 2.75 -8.35
CA ARG A 7 -12.72 3.80 -9.13
C ARG A 7 -11.88 4.70 -8.24
N LEU A 8 -12.41 5.05 -7.08
CA LEU A 8 -11.65 5.86 -6.12
C LEU A 8 -10.42 5.11 -5.65
N ALA A 9 -10.55 3.79 -5.39
CA ALA A 9 -9.41 2.95 -5.00
C ALA A 9 -8.30 3.01 -6.04
N GLU A 10 -8.65 2.90 -7.33
CA GLU A 10 -7.66 2.95 -8.41
C GLU A 10 -7.00 4.33 -8.52
N GLU A 11 -7.76 5.39 -8.34
CA GLU A 11 -7.21 6.75 -8.35
C GLU A 11 -6.22 6.95 -7.20
N ILE A 12 -6.58 6.49 -6.00
CA ILE A 12 -5.70 6.56 -4.83
C ILE A 12 -4.43 5.76 -5.06
N ARG A 13 -4.56 4.55 -5.64
CA ARG A 13 -3.40 3.70 -5.96
C ARG A 13 -2.41 4.44 -6.85
N LYS A 14 -2.90 5.09 -7.89
CA LYS A 14 -2.06 5.86 -8.81
C LYS A 14 -1.36 7.02 -8.10
N ILE A 15 -2.09 7.77 -7.30
CA ILE A 15 -1.54 8.92 -6.59
C ILE A 15 -0.42 8.48 -5.64
N VAL A 16 -0.66 7.46 -4.82
CA VAL A 16 0.33 6.99 -3.86
C VAL A 16 1.54 6.39 -4.56
N SER A 17 1.32 5.66 -5.66
CA SER A 17 2.42 5.08 -6.45
C SER A 17 3.31 6.18 -7.02
N GLU A 18 2.73 7.27 -7.54
CA GLU A 18 3.50 8.40 -8.04
C GLU A 18 4.25 9.12 -6.91
N MET A 19 3.63 9.25 -5.74
CA MET A 19 4.27 9.84 -4.58
C MET A 19 5.50 9.04 -4.14
N LEU A 20 5.41 7.71 -4.20
CA LEU A 20 6.55 6.84 -3.88
C LEU A 20 7.75 7.13 -4.78
N ILE A 21 7.50 7.44 -6.03
CA ILE A 21 8.56 7.71 -7.00
C ILE A 21 9.14 9.12 -6.81
N HIS A 22 8.29 10.11 -6.57
CA HIS A 22 8.68 11.52 -6.67
C HIS A 22 8.74 12.29 -5.35
N GLU A 23 7.93 11.94 -4.37
CA GLU A 23 7.76 12.77 -3.18
C GLU A 23 8.12 12.10 -1.85
N LEU A 24 7.93 10.79 -1.72
CA LEU A 24 8.20 10.09 -0.48
C LEU A 24 9.68 9.68 -0.42
N LYS A 25 10.48 10.55 0.17
CA LYS A 25 11.94 10.38 0.22
C LYS A 25 12.46 9.88 1.57
N ASP A 26 11.60 9.23 2.35
CA ASP A 26 12.01 8.66 3.62
C ASP A 26 12.93 7.45 3.34
N PRO A 27 14.13 7.38 3.94
CA PRO A 27 15.03 6.25 3.71
C PRO A 27 14.42 4.89 4.05
N ARG A 28 13.45 4.87 4.97
CA ARG A 28 12.75 3.63 5.34
C ARG A 28 11.88 3.08 4.22
N ILE A 29 11.49 3.92 3.25
CA ILE A 29 10.63 3.52 2.13
C ILE A 29 11.46 3.09 0.92
N GLY A 30 12.74 3.38 0.89
CA GLY A 30 13.59 3.10 -0.26
C GLY A 30 13.59 1.63 -0.65
N GLY A 31 13.89 1.35 -1.93
CA GLY A 31 14.04 0.01 -2.45
C GLY A 31 12.74 -0.59 -2.98
N MET A 32 12.49 -1.84 -2.64
CA MET A 32 11.44 -2.66 -3.25
C MET A 32 10.10 -2.51 -2.52
N VAL A 33 9.57 -1.29 -2.51
CA VAL A 33 8.25 -1.00 -1.93
C VAL A 33 7.31 -0.51 -3.03
N SER A 34 6.12 -1.08 -3.08
CA SER A 34 5.09 -0.66 -4.04
C SER A 34 3.71 -0.79 -3.42
N VAL A 35 2.74 -0.09 -4.02
CA VAL A 35 1.34 -0.24 -3.63
C VAL A 35 0.75 -1.37 -4.46
N SER A 36 0.36 -2.45 -3.80
CA SER A 36 -0.19 -3.62 -4.49
C SER A 36 -1.70 -3.49 -4.72
N ALA A 37 -2.42 -2.87 -3.78
CA ALA A 37 -3.86 -2.72 -3.88
C ALA A 37 -4.33 -1.60 -2.97
N VAL A 38 -5.51 -1.07 -3.26
CA VAL A 38 -6.22 -0.14 -2.39
C VAL A 38 -7.67 -0.60 -2.30
N ASP A 39 -8.19 -0.65 -1.08
CA ASP A 39 -9.56 -1.04 -0.82
C ASP A 39 -10.28 0.11 -0.11
N VAL A 40 -11.36 0.59 -0.71
CA VAL A 40 -12.13 1.73 -0.16
C VAL A 40 -13.50 1.22 0.27
N THR A 41 -13.92 1.60 1.47
CA THR A 41 -15.25 1.23 1.97
C THR A 41 -16.36 1.88 1.13
N ARG A 42 -17.56 1.31 1.16
CA ARG A 42 -18.69 1.78 0.35
C ARG A 42 -19.06 3.23 0.63
N ASP A 43 -18.96 3.64 1.88
CA ASP A 43 -19.28 5.01 2.29
C ASP A 43 -18.10 5.97 2.09
N LEU A 44 -16.99 5.48 1.54
CA LEU A 44 -15.77 6.23 1.28
C LEU A 44 -15.10 6.79 2.53
N SER A 45 -15.40 6.19 3.70
CA SER A 45 -14.83 6.64 4.98
C SER A 45 -13.41 6.18 5.21
N TYR A 46 -13.05 5.00 4.70
CA TYR A 46 -11.74 4.39 4.93
C TYR A 46 -11.15 3.86 3.63
N ALA A 47 -9.86 4.07 3.48
CA ALA A 47 -9.08 3.50 2.38
C ALA A 47 -7.93 2.72 2.97
N THR A 48 -7.89 1.42 2.72
CA THR A 48 -6.78 0.55 3.12
C THR A 48 -5.79 0.45 1.96
N ILE A 49 -4.57 0.88 2.21
CA ILE A 49 -3.50 0.86 1.21
C ILE A 49 -2.59 -0.32 1.55
N TYR A 50 -2.56 -1.30 0.65
CA TYR A 50 -1.74 -2.49 0.81
C TYR A 50 -0.39 -2.27 0.17
N LEU A 51 0.67 -2.51 0.94
CA LEU A 51 2.04 -2.27 0.53
C LEU A 51 2.74 -3.61 0.32
N SER A 52 3.38 -3.75 -0.83
CA SER A 52 4.24 -4.89 -1.11
C SER A 52 5.67 -4.47 -0.77
N VAL A 53 6.31 -5.21 0.14
CA VAL A 53 7.67 -4.93 0.59
C VAL A 53 8.50 -6.18 0.33
N LEU A 54 9.53 -6.03 -0.49
CA LEU A 54 10.45 -7.12 -0.80
C LEU A 54 11.72 -6.96 0.01
N GLY A 55 12.47 -8.07 0.14
CA GLY A 55 13.75 -8.06 0.82
C GLY A 55 14.88 -7.50 -0.05
N ALA A 56 16.09 -7.99 0.15
CA ALA A 56 17.26 -7.53 -0.60
C ALA A 56 17.15 -7.81 -2.10
N ASN A 57 16.44 -8.88 -2.48
CA ASN A 57 16.19 -9.27 -3.86
C ASN A 57 14.71 -9.43 -4.09
N ILE A 58 14.30 -9.44 -5.38
CA ILE A 58 12.90 -9.62 -5.76
C ILE A 58 12.31 -10.92 -5.21
N THR A 59 13.15 -11.96 -5.09
CA THR A 59 12.72 -13.27 -4.61
C THR A 59 12.72 -13.40 -3.09
N ASP A 60 13.31 -12.45 -2.38
CA ASP A 60 13.43 -12.51 -0.93
C ASP A 60 12.23 -11.86 -0.26
N GLU A 61 11.79 -12.45 0.84
CA GLU A 61 10.76 -11.83 1.68
C GLU A 61 11.41 -10.78 2.57
N ALA A 62 10.68 -9.70 2.83
CA ALA A 62 11.14 -8.69 3.77
C ALA A 62 11.08 -9.23 5.20
N SER A 63 12.02 -8.83 6.03
CA SER A 63 12.00 -9.18 7.45
C SER A 63 10.83 -8.47 8.14
N PRO A 64 10.35 -8.98 9.30
CA PRO A 64 9.33 -8.28 10.07
C PRO A 64 9.76 -6.86 10.45
N GLU A 65 11.03 -6.65 10.78
CA GLU A 65 11.56 -5.33 11.13
C GLU A 65 11.48 -4.37 9.93
N ARG A 66 11.79 -4.86 8.74
CA ARG A 66 11.70 -4.06 7.50
C ARG A 66 10.25 -3.63 7.24
N LYS A 67 9.31 -4.55 7.41
CA LYS A 67 7.88 -4.26 7.23
C LYS A 67 7.41 -3.20 8.21
N GLU A 68 7.80 -3.30 9.47
CA GLU A 68 7.45 -2.32 10.50
C GLU A 68 8.04 -0.94 10.19
N GLU A 69 9.29 -0.88 9.72
CA GLU A 69 9.90 0.37 9.31
C GLU A 69 9.15 1.05 8.18
N VAL A 70 8.73 0.28 7.18
CA VAL A 70 7.97 0.79 6.05
C VAL A 70 6.61 1.31 6.51
N LEU A 71 5.90 0.55 7.36
CA LEU A 71 4.61 1.01 7.90
C LEU A 71 4.77 2.29 8.70
N ALA A 72 5.81 2.40 9.52
CA ALA A 72 6.07 3.60 10.31
C ALA A 72 6.34 4.81 9.40
N ALA A 73 7.06 4.60 8.31
CA ALA A 73 7.34 5.67 7.35
C ALA A 73 6.07 6.17 6.68
N PHE A 74 5.17 5.26 6.27
CA PHE A 74 3.89 5.64 5.69
C PHE A 74 2.99 6.33 6.70
N GLU A 75 2.98 5.88 7.95
CA GLU A 75 2.25 6.56 9.01
C GLU A 75 2.75 8.00 9.20
N SER A 76 4.06 8.21 9.13
CA SER A 76 4.64 9.56 9.22
C SER A 76 4.23 10.42 8.04
N ALA A 77 4.06 9.84 6.86
CA ALA A 77 3.69 10.57 5.64
C ALA A 77 2.17 10.65 5.44
N LYS A 78 1.37 10.08 6.34
CA LYS A 78 -0.09 9.97 6.18
C LYS A 78 -0.74 11.31 5.89
N GLY A 79 -0.38 12.36 6.61
CA GLY A 79 -0.94 13.69 6.41
C GLY A 79 -0.68 14.24 5.02
N LEU A 80 0.55 14.10 4.54
CA LEU A 80 0.92 14.52 3.19
C LEU A 80 0.17 13.72 2.12
N ILE A 81 0.10 12.40 2.30
CA ILE A 81 -0.60 11.52 1.35
C ILE A 81 -2.08 11.90 1.30
N ARG A 82 -2.71 12.07 2.45
CA ARG A 82 -4.12 12.41 2.54
C ARG A 82 -4.40 13.79 1.91
N HIS A 83 -3.53 14.75 2.15
CA HIS A 83 -3.64 16.07 1.55
C HIS A 83 -3.54 15.99 0.02
N THR A 84 -2.59 15.23 -0.49
CA THR A 84 -2.40 15.06 -1.93
C THR A 84 -3.61 14.40 -2.57
N ILE A 85 -4.14 13.35 -1.94
CA ILE A 85 -5.37 12.68 -2.42
C ILE A 85 -6.53 13.67 -2.49
N SER A 86 -6.73 14.44 -1.44
CA SER A 86 -7.81 15.40 -1.35
C SER A 86 -7.71 16.45 -2.46
N ARG A 87 -6.51 16.95 -2.71
CA ARG A 87 -6.26 17.96 -3.74
C ARG A 87 -6.45 17.40 -5.15
N GLU A 88 -5.89 16.22 -5.42
CA GLU A 88 -5.90 15.64 -6.77
C GLU A 88 -7.27 15.14 -7.19
N ILE A 89 -8.04 14.57 -6.28
CA ILE A 89 -9.34 13.99 -6.58
C ILE A 89 -10.48 14.98 -6.29
N GLN A 90 -10.18 16.08 -5.62
CA GLN A 90 -11.18 17.11 -5.27
C GLN A 90 -12.34 16.54 -4.46
N LEU A 91 -12.02 15.69 -3.50
CA LEU A 91 -13.02 15.15 -2.60
C LEU A 91 -13.35 16.16 -1.51
N ARG A 92 -14.64 16.22 -1.16
CA ARG A 92 -15.09 17.04 -0.04
C ARG A 92 -14.39 16.62 1.25
N ARG A 93 -14.18 15.32 1.42
CA ARG A 93 -13.52 14.76 2.58
C ARG A 93 -12.73 13.54 2.14
N ALA A 94 -11.42 13.57 2.38
CA ALA A 94 -10.58 12.42 2.07
C ALA A 94 -10.86 11.29 3.07
N PRO A 95 -10.83 10.02 2.62
CA PRO A 95 -10.99 8.90 3.54
C PRO A 95 -9.83 8.81 4.52
N GLU A 96 -10.09 8.19 5.66
CA GLU A 96 -9.02 7.83 6.59
C GLU A 96 -8.16 6.76 5.96
N LEU A 97 -6.85 6.92 6.05
CA LEU A 97 -5.91 5.99 5.45
C LEU A 97 -5.47 4.94 6.47
N ILE A 98 -5.48 3.69 6.03
CA ILE A 98 -4.98 2.55 6.80
C ILE A 98 -3.92 1.89 5.95
N PHE A 99 -2.72 1.70 6.49
CA PHE A 99 -1.64 1.04 5.77
C PHE A 99 -1.45 -0.37 6.29
N LYS A 100 -1.39 -1.33 5.38
CA LYS A 100 -1.16 -2.73 5.71
C LYS A 100 -0.15 -3.32 4.75
N ILE A 101 0.60 -4.31 5.23
CA ILE A 101 1.50 -5.07 4.37
C ILE A 101 0.67 -6.12 3.64
N ASP A 102 0.86 -6.19 2.33
CA ASP A 102 0.23 -7.23 1.52
C ASP A 102 1.08 -8.50 1.59
N GLU A 103 0.57 -9.51 2.24
CA GLU A 103 1.25 -10.79 2.42
C GLU A 103 0.71 -11.86 1.47
N THR A 104 -0.09 -11.49 0.49
CA THR A 104 -0.69 -12.42 -0.44
C THR A 104 0.36 -13.28 -1.16
N MET A 105 1.44 -12.68 -1.61
CA MET A 105 2.51 -13.42 -2.30
C MET A 105 3.24 -14.38 -1.36
N GLU A 106 3.48 -13.97 -0.13
CA GLU A 106 4.10 -14.84 0.88
C GLU A 106 3.21 -16.03 1.20
N TYR A 107 1.90 -15.78 1.35
CA TYR A 107 0.93 -16.82 1.60
C TYR A 107 0.88 -17.82 0.43
N ALA A 108 0.88 -17.33 -0.81
CA ALA A 108 0.86 -18.18 -1.99
C ALA A 108 2.11 -19.07 -2.05
N ARG A 109 3.29 -18.52 -1.76
CA ARG A 109 4.54 -19.32 -1.71
C ARG A 109 4.47 -20.39 -0.64
N HIS A 110 3.96 -20.05 0.52
CA HIS A 110 3.82 -21.01 1.62
C HIS A 110 2.88 -22.14 1.23
N MET A 111 1.75 -21.82 0.61
CA MET A 111 0.78 -22.84 0.16
C MET A 111 1.38 -23.73 -0.92
N ASP A 112 2.15 -23.19 -1.85
CA ASP A 112 2.83 -23.97 -2.88
C ASP A 112 3.81 -24.97 -2.25
N ALA A 113 4.59 -24.52 -1.27
CA ALA A 113 5.53 -25.40 -0.54
C ALA A 113 4.79 -26.51 0.19
N VAL A 114 3.67 -26.22 0.82
CA VAL A 114 2.85 -27.22 1.52
C VAL A 114 2.30 -28.23 0.52
N LEU A 115 1.77 -27.78 -0.61
CA LEU A 115 1.24 -28.67 -1.64
C LEU A 115 2.32 -29.58 -2.22
N ASP A 116 3.52 -29.06 -2.44
CA ASP A 116 4.65 -29.86 -2.92
C ASP A 116 5.06 -30.93 -1.90
N SER A 117 4.99 -30.63 -0.62
CA SER A 117 5.34 -31.59 0.43
C SER A 117 4.32 -32.72 0.58
N LEU A 118 3.11 -32.51 0.05
CA LEU A 118 2.03 -33.52 0.11
C LEU A 118 2.04 -34.51 -1.07
N LYS A 119 2.89 -34.29 -2.03
CA LYS A 119 3.00 -35.18 -3.19
C LYS A 119 3.81 -36.43 -2.91
#